data_eece72f3ff61e67eb96ed11c39002c4d
#
_entry.id   eece72f3ff61e67eb96ed11c39002c4d
#
_cell.length_a   1.000
_cell.length_b   1.000
_cell.length_c   1.000
_cell.angle_alpha   90.00
_cell.angle_beta   90.00
_cell.angle_gamma   90.00
#
_symmetry.space_group_name_H-M   'P 1'
#
loop_
_entity.id
_entity.type
_entity.pdbx_description
1 polymer ?
#
loop_
_entity_poly.entity_id
_entity_poly.type
_entity_poly.pdbx_seq_one_letter_code
_entity_poly.pdbx_strand_id
1 'polypeptide(L)'
;MNYQRFSKRQLLALTWWNRPRFRNRDAIICDGSVRSGKTLCMAVGFILWSLSAFDGEKFAICGKTIESLRRNVIVNLPLWLEGLAQVTESRSENKVTVTIDGRTNTYYLFGGRDESSYALIQGMTLAGVLLDEVALMPKSFVEQALARCSVAGSKFWFNCNPEGPEHWFKKEWVDKETEHNALHLHFTMADNPSLSPEIKTRYESMYSGVFYQRYILGEWRVAEGLVYE
;
A
#
# COMPACT_ATOMS: atom_id res chain seq x y z
N MET A 1 18.19 1.42 -12.98
CA MET A 1 16.92 0.95 -13.57
C MET A 1 16.41 1.97 -14.58
N ASN A 2 16.11 1.61 -15.82
CA ASN A 2 15.42 2.53 -16.73
C ASN A 2 13.92 2.50 -16.41
N TYR A 3 13.48 3.46 -15.59
CA TYR A 3 12.06 3.65 -15.37
C TYR A 3 11.39 4.12 -16.67
N GLN A 4 10.39 3.38 -17.13
CA GLN A 4 9.46 3.92 -18.11
C GLN A 4 8.68 5.08 -17.45
N ARG A 5 8.12 5.98 -18.26
CA ARG A 5 7.37 7.13 -17.75
C ARG A 5 6.22 6.65 -16.85
N PHE A 6 6.14 7.19 -15.65
CA PHE A 6 4.98 6.98 -14.78
C PHE A 6 3.73 7.63 -15.37
N SER A 7 2.57 7.01 -15.20
CA SER A 7 1.30 7.67 -15.51
C SER A 7 1.02 8.83 -14.55
N LYS A 8 0.08 9.72 -14.92
CA LYS A 8 -0.33 10.82 -14.03
C LYS A 8 -0.82 10.32 -12.67
N ARG A 9 -1.52 9.18 -12.65
CA ARG A 9 -2.06 8.58 -11.42
C ARG A 9 -0.95 7.98 -10.56
N GLN A 10 0.00 7.30 -11.17
CA GLN A 10 1.20 6.79 -10.48
C GLN A 10 2.04 7.93 -9.91
N LEU A 11 2.27 9.02 -10.67
CA LEU A 11 2.97 10.21 -10.17
C LEU A 11 2.21 10.86 -9.01
N LEU A 12 0.88 10.86 -9.04
CA LEU A 12 0.10 11.40 -7.94
C LEU A 12 0.24 10.53 -6.69
N ALA A 13 0.17 9.20 -6.80
CA ALA A 13 0.40 8.29 -5.67
C ALA A 13 1.80 8.44 -5.07
N LEU A 14 2.83 8.62 -5.89
CA LEU A 14 4.21 8.86 -5.45
C LEU A 14 4.40 10.18 -4.69
N THR A 15 3.66 11.25 -5.06
CA THR A 15 4.01 12.63 -4.68
C THR A 15 2.88 13.42 -4.02
N TRP A 16 1.73 12.79 -3.70
CA TRP A 16 0.55 13.48 -3.15
C TRP A 16 0.86 14.29 -1.87
N TRP A 17 1.70 13.73 -1.03
CA TRP A 17 2.12 14.30 0.26
C TRP A 17 2.89 15.63 0.11
N ASN A 18 3.49 15.89 -1.05
CA ASN A 18 4.21 17.13 -1.36
C ASN A 18 3.39 18.09 -2.24
N ARG A 19 2.18 17.71 -2.69
CA ARG A 19 1.36 18.57 -3.53
C ARG A 19 0.49 19.50 -2.71
N PRO A 20 0.47 20.83 -2.96
CA PRO A 20 -0.29 21.79 -2.17
C PRO A 20 -1.75 21.39 -1.93
N ARG A 21 -2.42 20.81 -2.94
CA ARG A 21 -3.81 20.38 -2.88
C ARG A 21 -4.04 19.20 -1.94
N PHE A 22 -3.05 18.32 -1.75
CA PHE A 22 -3.23 17.02 -1.08
C PHE A 22 -2.36 16.84 0.16
N ARG A 23 -1.32 17.67 0.36
CA ARG A 23 -0.34 17.51 1.46
C ARG A 23 -0.96 17.48 2.86
N ASN A 24 -2.14 18.11 3.03
CA ASN A 24 -2.86 18.16 4.31
C ASN A 24 -3.85 16.99 4.48
N ARG A 25 -3.87 16.02 3.56
CA ARG A 25 -4.62 14.78 3.74
C ARG A 25 -3.90 13.88 4.75
N ASP A 26 -4.67 13.13 5.54
CA ASP A 26 -4.15 12.22 6.56
C ASP A 26 -3.88 10.83 6.00
N ALA A 27 -4.53 10.48 4.91
CA ALA A 27 -4.37 9.17 4.29
C ALA A 27 -4.39 9.20 2.76
N ILE A 28 -3.83 8.15 2.16
CA ILE A 28 -4.03 7.79 0.75
C ILE A 28 -4.54 6.35 0.65
N ILE A 29 -5.53 6.14 -0.21
CA ILE A 29 -6.08 4.83 -0.57
C ILE A 29 -5.82 4.62 -2.06
N CYS A 30 -5.06 3.58 -2.41
CA CYS A 30 -4.86 3.14 -3.79
C CYS A 30 -5.48 1.76 -3.95
N ASP A 31 -6.68 1.69 -4.53
CA ASP A 31 -7.34 0.43 -4.88
C ASP A 31 -7.36 0.19 -6.39
N GLY A 32 -7.82 -0.95 -6.82
CA GLY A 32 -8.03 -1.23 -8.23
C GLY A 32 -7.33 -2.47 -8.76
N SER A 33 -7.17 -2.55 -10.08
CA SER A 33 -6.73 -3.75 -10.79
C SER A 33 -5.33 -4.23 -10.42
N VAL A 34 -5.07 -5.52 -10.62
CA VAL A 34 -3.71 -6.08 -10.55
C VAL A 34 -2.81 -5.45 -11.63
N ARG A 35 -1.50 -5.52 -11.44
CA ARG A 35 -0.49 -5.04 -12.41
C ARG A 35 -0.56 -3.54 -12.76
N SER A 36 -1.31 -2.75 -12.04
CA SER A 36 -1.40 -1.29 -12.26
C SER A 36 -0.20 -0.49 -11.72
N GLY A 37 0.71 -1.14 -10.98
CA GLY A 37 1.90 -0.50 -10.40
C GLY A 37 1.67 0.18 -9.04
N LYS A 38 0.52 -0.05 -8.39
CA LYS A 38 0.18 0.51 -7.08
C LYS A 38 1.26 0.25 -6.03
N THR A 39 1.64 -1.02 -5.83
CA THR A 39 2.59 -1.42 -4.78
C THR A 39 3.92 -0.68 -4.88
N LEU A 40 4.49 -0.56 -6.09
CA LEU A 40 5.73 0.20 -6.30
C LEU A 40 5.54 1.67 -5.93
N CYS A 41 4.50 2.31 -6.46
CA CYS A 41 4.27 3.75 -6.22
C CYS A 41 3.98 4.05 -4.75
N MET A 42 3.23 3.17 -4.07
CA MET A 42 2.91 3.33 -2.66
C MET A 42 4.14 3.11 -1.78
N ALA A 43 4.93 2.06 -2.03
CA ALA A 43 6.13 1.78 -1.24
C ALA A 43 7.19 2.88 -1.41
N VAL A 44 7.52 3.25 -2.65
CA VAL A 44 8.49 4.31 -2.92
C VAL A 44 8.00 5.66 -2.40
N GLY A 45 6.73 6.01 -2.65
CA GLY A 45 6.15 7.26 -2.15
C GLY A 45 6.15 7.35 -0.62
N PHE A 46 5.85 6.23 0.08
CA PHE A 46 5.90 6.14 1.54
C PHE A 46 7.31 6.39 2.09
N ILE A 47 8.33 5.74 1.51
CA ILE A 47 9.73 5.94 1.92
C ILE A 47 10.18 7.38 1.67
N LEU A 48 9.90 7.95 0.49
CA LEU A 48 10.28 9.32 0.16
C LEU A 48 9.58 10.35 1.07
N TRP A 49 8.28 10.15 1.34
CA TRP A 49 7.55 10.99 2.29
C TRP A 49 8.14 10.92 3.68
N SER A 50 8.33 9.73 4.20
CA SER A 50 8.81 9.54 5.58
C SER A 50 10.19 10.12 5.81
N LEU A 51 11.13 10.00 4.86
CA LEU A 51 12.47 10.59 4.94
C LEU A 51 12.50 12.10 4.64
N SER A 52 11.50 12.61 3.91
CA SER A 52 11.31 14.04 3.74
C SER A 52 10.81 14.73 5.01
N ALA A 53 9.91 14.08 5.75
CA ALA A 53 9.22 14.66 6.89
C ALA A 53 9.88 14.35 8.25
N PHE A 54 10.62 13.23 8.36
CA PHE A 54 11.12 12.70 9.62
C PHE A 54 12.58 12.23 9.52
N ASP A 55 13.25 12.17 10.67
CA ASP A 55 14.58 11.60 10.84
C ASP A 55 14.65 10.87 12.18
N GLY A 56 15.17 9.64 12.19
CA GLY A 56 15.24 8.80 13.38
C GLY A 56 13.92 8.14 13.81
N GLU A 57 12.85 8.27 13.02
CA GLU A 57 11.53 7.81 13.41
C GLU A 57 11.25 6.37 12.99
N LYS A 58 10.19 5.81 13.61
CA LYS A 58 9.72 4.44 13.40
C LYS A 58 8.44 4.43 12.56
N PHE A 59 8.41 3.53 11.61
CA PHE A 59 7.28 3.30 10.71
C PHE A 59 6.91 1.82 10.71
N ALA A 60 5.71 1.49 10.26
CA ALA A 60 5.34 0.12 9.96
C ALA A 60 5.07 -0.08 8.47
N ILE A 61 5.50 -1.22 7.94
CA ILE A 61 5.05 -1.74 6.65
C ILE A 61 4.38 -3.08 6.92
N CYS A 62 3.10 -3.17 6.62
CA CYS A 62 2.26 -4.32 6.93
C CYS A 62 1.82 -5.03 5.64
N GLY A 63 1.79 -6.35 5.68
CA GLY A 63 1.25 -7.22 4.63
C GLY A 63 0.38 -8.32 5.23
N LYS A 64 -0.26 -9.14 4.38
CA LYS A 64 -1.01 -10.30 4.87
C LYS A 64 -0.12 -11.26 5.67
N THR A 65 1.10 -11.50 5.19
CA THR A 65 2.18 -12.18 5.93
C THR A 65 3.50 -11.44 5.72
N ILE A 66 4.46 -11.63 6.64
CA ILE A 66 5.80 -11.04 6.48
C ILE A 66 6.49 -11.60 5.23
N GLU A 67 6.29 -12.88 4.90
CA GLU A 67 6.87 -13.53 3.72
C GLU A 67 6.33 -12.93 2.42
N SER A 68 5.01 -12.73 2.31
CA SER A 68 4.42 -12.08 1.14
C SER A 68 4.87 -10.62 1.01
N LEU A 69 4.94 -9.89 2.12
CA LEU A 69 5.43 -8.52 2.17
C LEU A 69 6.90 -8.43 1.71
N ARG A 70 7.76 -9.32 2.19
CA ARG A 70 9.15 -9.37 1.75
C ARG A 70 9.26 -9.61 0.25
N ARG A 71 8.56 -10.62 -0.27
CA ARG A 71 8.58 -10.97 -1.69
C ARG A 71 8.06 -9.84 -2.57
N ASN A 72 6.98 -9.18 -2.17
CA ASN A 72 6.30 -8.21 -3.00
C ASN A 72 6.91 -6.79 -2.90
N VAL A 73 7.40 -6.42 -1.73
CA VAL A 73 7.86 -5.06 -1.43
C VAL A 73 9.36 -5.03 -1.08
N ILE A 74 9.77 -5.71 -0.01
CA ILE A 74 11.06 -5.46 0.64
C ILE A 74 12.24 -5.84 -0.25
N VAL A 75 12.19 -6.99 -0.90
CA VAL A 75 13.25 -7.47 -1.83
C VAL A 75 13.46 -6.50 -2.99
N ASN A 76 12.42 -5.77 -3.38
CA ASN A 76 12.46 -4.83 -4.49
C ASN A 76 12.90 -3.42 -4.09
N LEU A 77 12.81 -3.04 -2.80
CA LEU A 77 13.15 -1.69 -2.35
C LEU A 77 14.55 -1.22 -2.75
N PRO A 78 15.64 -2.03 -2.60
CA PRO A 78 16.97 -1.60 -3.03
C PRO A 78 17.03 -1.25 -4.52
N LEU A 79 16.32 -2.02 -5.36
CA LEU A 79 16.24 -1.76 -6.79
C LEU A 79 15.37 -0.52 -7.11
N TRP A 80 14.24 -0.37 -6.44
CA TRP A 80 13.34 0.76 -6.65
C TRP A 80 13.92 2.10 -6.19
N LEU A 81 14.82 2.07 -5.20
CA LEU A 81 15.48 3.23 -4.64
C LEU A 81 16.96 3.35 -5.05
N GLU A 82 17.37 2.59 -6.08
CA GLU A 82 18.74 2.59 -6.59
C GLU A 82 19.21 4.01 -6.97
N GLY A 83 20.34 4.42 -6.42
CA GLY A 83 20.90 5.77 -6.63
C GLY A 83 20.21 6.88 -5.83
N LEU A 84 19.16 6.57 -5.05
CA LEU A 84 18.45 7.53 -4.19
C LEU A 84 18.68 7.25 -2.71
N ALA A 85 18.68 5.98 -2.31
CA ALA A 85 18.73 5.58 -0.90
C ALA A 85 19.64 4.38 -0.65
N GLN A 86 20.16 4.31 0.57
CA GLN A 86 20.75 3.10 1.12
C GLN A 86 19.68 2.32 1.88
N VAL A 87 19.46 1.05 1.53
CA VAL A 87 18.46 0.16 2.13
C VAL A 87 19.17 -1.01 2.79
N THR A 88 18.88 -1.25 4.07
CA THR A 88 19.46 -2.36 4.86
C THR A 88 18.34 -3.13 5.56
N GLU A 89 18.22 -4.44 5.31
CA GLU A 89 17.25 -5.33 5.98
C GLU A 89 17.90 -6.10 7.13
N SER A 90 17.27 -6.09 8.30
CA SER A 90 17.53 -7.03 9.41
C SER A 90 16.40 -8.05 9.47
N ARG A 91 16.66 -9.26 8.96
CA ARG A 91 15.65 -10.33 8.91
C ARG A 91 15.27 -10.86 10.28
N SER A 92 16.23 -10.96 11.20
CA SER A 92 16.00 -11.43 12.57
C SER A 92 15.11 -10.49 13.37
N GLU A 93 15.17 -9.19 13.08
CA GLU A 93 14.37 -8.17 13.78
C GLU A 93 13.13 -7.74 12.98
N ASN A 94 12.89 -8.33 11.81
CA ASN A 94 11.79 -7.94 10.92
C ASN A 94 11.73 -6.43 10.68
N LYS A 95 12.87 -5.82 10.33
CA LYS A 95 12.95 -4.38 10.06
C LYS A 95 13.82 -4.05 8.85
N VAL A 96 13.54 -2.92 8.24
CA VAL A 96 14.33 -2.30 7.20
C VAL A 96 14.74 -0.90 7.66
N THR A 97 15.99 -0.54 7.46
CA THR A 97 16.49 0.82 7.67
C THR A 97 16.75 1.44 6.30
N VAL A 98 16.27 2.66 6.10
CA VAL A 98 16.51 3.40 4.85
C VAL A 98 17.12 4.76 5.17
N THR A 99 18.20 5.10 4.42
CA THR A 99 18.91 6.36 4.57
C THR A 99 18.91 7.13 3.25
N ILE A 100 18.52 8.40 3.27
CA ILE A 100 18.60 9.36 2.16
C ILE A 100 19.20 10.67 2.69
N ASP A 101 20.26 11.18 2.08
CA ASP A 101 20.89 12.47 2.41
C ASP A 101 21.17 12.66 3.91
N GLY A 102 21.65 11.59 4.57
CA GLY A 102 21.99 11.58 6.00
C GLY A 102 20.80 11.39 6.95
N ARG A 103 19.55 11.43 6.50
CA ARG A 103 18.38 11.09 7.29
C ARG A 103 18.12 9.59 7.25
N THR A 104 17.77 9.02 8.39
CA THR A 104 17.58 7.57 8.54
C THR A 104 16.31 7.27 9.31
N ASN A 105 15.43 6.45 8.74
CA ASN A 105 14.24 5.95 9.43
C ASN A 105 14.22 4.42 9.45
N THR A 106 13.50 3.85 10.44
CA THR A 106 13.35 2.40 10.63
C THR A 106 11.93 1.98 10.33
N TYR A 107 11.77 0.95 9.50
CA TYR A 107 10.49 0.39 9.07
C TYR A 107 10.36 -1.03 9.60
N TYR A 108 9.45 -1.25 10.55
CA TYR A 108 9.14 -2.56 11.11
C TYR A 108 8.15 -3.29 10.22
N LEU A 109 8.39 -4.59 10.01
CA LEU A 109 7.58 -5.43 9.13
C LEU A 109 6.61 -6.28 9.94
N PHE A 110 5.33 -6.21 9.62
CA PHE A 110 4.28 -6.96 10.30
C PHE A 110 3.42 -7.76 9.32
N GLY A 111 2.97 -8.93 9.77
CA GLY A 111 1.97 -9.75 9.07
C GLY A 111 0.61 -9.66 9.78
N GLY A 112 -0.42 -9.17 9.11
CA GLY A 112 -1.81 -9.19 9.58
C GLY A 112 -2.52 -10.46 9.12
N ARG A 113 -2.11 -11.62 9.65
CA ARG A 113 -2.59 -12.93 9.20
C ARG A 113 -4.00 -13.25 9.70
N ASP A 114 -4.25 -12.98 10.97
CA ASP A 114 -5.48 -13.29 11.70
C ASP A 114 -5.75 -12.25 12.79
N GLU A 115 -6.86 -12.41 13.50
CA GLU A 115 -7.28 -11.47 14.54
C GLU A 115 -6.27 -11.32 15.68
N SER A 116 -5.47 -12.33 15.99
CA SER A 116 -4.45 -12.27 17.06
C SER A 116 -3.23 -11.43 16.67
N SER A 117 -3.05 -11.15 15.38
CA SER A 117 -1.90 -10.40 14.84
C SER A 117 -1.83 -8.96 15.36
N TYR A 118 -2.93 -8.38 15.86
CA TYR A 118 -2.92 -7.04 16.44
C TYR A 118 -1.93 -6.90 17.62
N ALA A 119 -1.68 -7.97 18.35
CA ALA A 119 -0.75 -7.97 19.47
C ALA A 119 0.70 -7.69 19.06
N LEU A 120 1.07 -8.01 17.83
CA LEU A 120 2.43 -7.82 17.32
C LEU A 120 2.84 -6.35 17.24
N ILE A 121 1.89 -5.44 17.04
CA ILE A 121 2.14 -4.00 16.87
C ILE A 121 1.84 -3.20 18.14
N GLN A 122 1.38 -3.86 19.20
CA GLN A 122 1.12 -3.20 20.49
C GLN A 122 2.41 -2.60 21.10
N GLY A 123 2.23 -1.49 21.82
CA GLY A 123 3.32 -0.83 22.54
C GLY A 123 4.28 -0.02 21.67
N MET A 124 4.11 0.02 20.37
CA MET A 124 4.92 0.85 19.47
C MET A 124 4.33 2.25 19.31
N THR A 125 5.22 3.23 19.09
CA THR A 125 4.87 4.57 18.61
C THR A 125 5.41 4.70 17.21
N LEU A 126 4.55 5.05 16.24
CA LEU A 126 4.87 5.12 14.82
C LEU A 126 4.60 6.51 14.26
N ALA A 127 5.42 6.92 13.30
CA ALA A 127 5.23 8.14 12.51
C ALA A 127 4.41 7.90 11.22
N GLY A 128 4.01 6.67 10.95
CA GLY A 128 3.14 6.32 9.83
C GLY A 128 3.13 4.85 9.52
N VAL A 129 2.19 4.42 8.68
CA VAL A 129 2.03 3.02 8.29
C VAL A 129 1.67 2.88 6.82
N LEU A 130 2.30 1.92 6.16
CA LEU A 130 1.92 1.39 4.85
C LEU A 130 1.31 0.00 5.01
N LEU A 131 0.08 -0.18 4.56
CA LEU A 131 -0.63 -1.47 4.55
C LEU A 131 -0.78 -1.95 3.10
N ASP A 132 0.07 -2.90 2.71
CA ASP A 132 0.02 -3.53 1.39
C ASP A 132 -0.95 -4.72 1.42
N GLU A 133 -1.88 -4.77 0.49
CA GLU A 133 -2.99 -5.73 0.45
C GLU A 133 -3.93 -5.61 1.68
N VAL A 134 -4.27 -4.38 2.10
CA VAL A 134 -5.06 -4.12 3.32
C VAL A 134 -6.41 -4.85 3.35
N ALA A 135 -7.04 -5.09 2.20
CA ALA A 135 -8.29 -5.84 2.11
C ALA A 135 -8.16 -7.31 2.53
N LEU A 136 -6.95 -7.86 2.63
CA LEU A 136 -6.71 -9.23 3.11
C LEU A 136 -6.43 -9.30 4.62
N MET A 137 -6.33 -8.14 5.30
CA MET A 137 -6.00 -8.07 6.73
C MET A 137 -7.27 -8.00 7.59
N PRO A 138 -7.24 -8.55 8.82
CA PRO A 138 -8.31 -8.34 9.79
C PRO A 138 -8.45 -6.86 10.16
N LYS A 139 -9.69 -6.41 10.35
CA LYS A 139 -9.99 -5.04 10.76
C LYS A 139 -9.28 -4.66 12.06
N SER A 140 -9.31 -5.53 13.07
CA SER A 140 -8.66 -5.34 14.38
C SER A 140 -7.17 -5.04 14.26
N PHE A 141 -6.46 -5.74 13.38
CA PHE A 141 -5.03 -5.51 13.12
C PHE A 141 -4.80 -4.12 12.49
N VAL A 142 -5.59 -3.76 11.48
CA VAL A 142 -5.47 -2.46 10.81
C VAL A 142 -5.77 -1.33 11.79
N GLU A 143 -6.87 -1.38 12.53
CA GLU A 143 -7.22 -0.38 13.55
C GLU A 143 -6.12 -0.21 14.59
N GLN A 144 -5.52 -1.32 15.04
CA GLN A 144 -4.41 -1.26 15.98
C GLN A 144 -3.18 -0.58 15.36
N ALA A 145 -2.84 -0.88 14.09
CA ALA A 145 -1.73 -0.26 13.40
C ALA A 145 -1.91 1.26 13.28
N LEU A 146 -3.12 1.71 12.92
CA LEU A 146 -3.45 3.13 12.84
C LEU A 146 -3.36 3.83 14.21
N ALA A 147 -3.88 3.18 15.26
CA ALA A 147 -3.82 3.70 16.63
C ALA A 147 -2.38 3.88 17.17
N ARG A 148 -1.39 3.20 16.58
CA ARG A 148 0.04 3.38 16.93
C ARG A 148 0.68 4.59 16.26
N CYS A 149 0.07 5.15 15.23
CA CYS A 149 0.57 6.32 14.52
C CYS A 149 0.23 7.61 15.29
N SER A 150 0.94 7.87 16.37
CA SER A 150 0.72 8.99 17.30
C SER A 150 1.78 10.11 17.22
N VAL A 151 2.72 10.01 16.33
CA VAL A 151 3.67 11.09 16.04
C VAL A 151 2.96 12.19 15.22
N ALA A 152 3.20 13.45 15.57
CA ALA A 152 2.60 14.57 14.84
C ALA A 152 2.96 14.54 13.35
N GLY A 153 1.99 14.68 12.47
CA GLY A 153 2.17 14.61 11.02
C GLY A 153 2.18 13.20 10.45
N SER A 154 1.86 12.16 11.26
CA SER A 154 1.74 10.79 10.78
C SER A 154 0.68 10.67 9.67
N LYS A 155 0.88 9.71 8.75
CA LYS A 155 -0.03 9.45 7.63
C LYS A 155 -0.25 7.95 7.43
N PHE A 156 -1.42 7.61 6.86
CA PHE A 156 -1.82 6.25 6.56
C PHE A 156 -1.79 5.99 5.05
N TRP A 157 -1.19 4.88 4.65
CA TRP A 157 -1.05 4.49 3.26
C TRP A 157 -1.68 3.12 3.04
N PHE A 158 -2.76 3.06 2.27
CA PHE A 158 -3.52 1.84 2.01
C PHE A 158 -3.41 1.44 0.55
N ASN A 159 -3.00 0.20 0.31
CA ASN A 159 -2.95 -0.41 -1.03
C ASN A 159 -3.72 -1.72 -1.03
N CYS A 160 -4.62 -1.93 -1.99
CA CYS A 160 -5.33 -3.20 -2.15
C CYS A 160 -5.85 -3.45 -3.57
N ASN A 161 -6.20 -4.70 -3.82
CA ASN A 161 -7.14 -5.06 -4.87
C ASN A 161 -8.53 -5.17 -4.23
N PRO A 162 -9.61 -4.87 -4.98
CA PRO A 162 -10.98 -4.96 -4.48
C PRO A 162 -11.41 -6.38 -4.10
N GLU A 163 -12.20 -6.46 -3.05
CA GLU A 163 -12.94 -7.64 -2.62
C GLU A 163 -14.45 -7.47 -2.90
N GLY A 164 -15.33 -7.92 -2.02
CA GLY A 164 -16.77 -7.70 -2.14
C GLY A 164 -17.20 -6.29 -1.72
N PRO A 165 -18.36 -5.79 -2.20
CA PRO A 165 -18.85 -4.45 -1.86
C PRO A 165 -19.20 -4.30 -0.37
N GLU A 166 -19.47 -5.42 0.31
CA GLU A 166 -19.77 -5.46 1.74
C GLU A 166 -18.51 -5.54 2.62
N HIS A 167 -17.33 -5.56 2.02
CA HIS A 167 -16.08 -5.66 2.73
C HIS A 167 -15.87 -4.47 3.68
N TRP A 168 -15.39 -4.73 4.91
CA TRP A 168 -15.23 -3.72 5.95
C TRP A 168 -14.38 -2.52 5.49
N PHE A 169 -13.28 -2.76 4.77
CA PHE A 169 -12.38 -1.69 4.32
C PHE A 169 -13.06 -0.78 3.29
N LYS A 170 -13.90 -1.35 2.39
CA LYS A 170 -14.68 -0.56 1.47
C LYS A 170 -15.65 0.34 2.22
N LYS A 171 -16.48 -0.22 3.09
CA LYS A 171 -17.53 0.51 3.81
C LYS A 171 -16.98 1.59 4.76
N GLU A 172 -15.87 1.31 5.40
CA GLU A 172 -15.35 2.19 6.45
C GLU A 172 -14.28 3.17 5.95
N TRP A 173 -13.58 2.86 4.86
CA TRP A 173 -12.50 3.69 4.36
C TRP A 173 -12.76 4.23 2.96
N VAL A 174 -13.05 3.35 1.98
CA VAL A 174 -13.22 3.78 0.59
C VAL A 174 -14.47 4.64 0.43
N ASP A 175 -15.62 4.18 0.97
CA ASP A 175 -16.88 4.92 0.88
C ASP A 175 -16.93 6.15 1.79
N LYS A 176 -16.01 6.26 2.76
CA LYS A 176 -15.89 7.38 3.71
C LYS A 176 -14.58 8.15 3.57
N GLU A 177 -13.99 8.16 2.39
CA GLU A 177 -12.71 8.82 2.13
C GLU A 177 -12.67 10.27 2.60
N THR A 178 -13.78 11.00 2.43
CA THR A 178 -13.90 12.40 2.85
C THR A 178 -13.92 12.55 4.37
N GLU A 179 -14.60 11.65 5.08
CA GLU A 179 -14.66 11.66 6.55
C GLU A 179 -13.27 11.40 7.17
N HIS A 180 -12.47 10.55 6.53
CA HIS A 180 -11.11 10.23 6.92
C HIS A 180 -10.05 11.17 6.37
N ASN A 181 -10.45 12.28 5.75
CA ASN A 181 -9.52 13.20 5.08
C ASN A 181 -8.52 12.45 4.18
N ALA A 182 -8.99 11.40 3.48
CA ALA A 182 -8.17 10.55 2.62
C ALA A 182 -8.19 11.01 1.15
N LEU A 183 -7.10 10.77 0.45
CA LEU A 183 -7.05 10.82 -1.01
C LEU A 183 -7.28 9.41 -1.55
N HIS A 184 -8.37 9.21 -2.29
CA HIS A 184 -8.64 7.94 -2.95
C HIS A 184 -8.27 7.99 -4.43
N LEU A 185 -7.50 6.99 -4.87
CA LEU A 185 -7.05 6.81 -6.25
C LEU A 185 -7.38 5.38 -6.71
N HIS A 186 -8.33 5.28 -7.61
CA HIS A 186 -8.68 4.01 -8.24
C HIS A 186 -7.78 3.75 -9.45
N PHE A 187 -7.09 2.61 -9.47
CA PHE A 187 -6.12 2.21 -10.49
C PHE A 187 -6.66 1.12 -11.42
N THR A 188 -6.34 1.24 -12.70
CA THR A 188 -6.55 0.20 -13.71
C THR A 188 -5.22 -0.24 -14.31
N MET A 189 -5.19 -1.34 -15.07
CA MET A 189 -3.97 -1.74 -15.81
C MET A 189 -3.52 -0.69 -16.84
N ALA A 190 -4.43 0.17 -17.31
CA ALA A 190 -4.09 1.27 -18.21
C ALA A 190 -3.20 2.34 -17.54
N ASP A 191 -3.21 2.40 -16.20
CA ASP A 191 -2.34 3.30 -15.43
C ASP A 191 -0.89 2.83 -15.34
N ASN A 192 -0.57 1.64 -15.85
CA ASN A 192 0.80 1.11 -15.90
C ASN A 192 1.37 1.15 -17.31
N PRO A 193 2.13 2.20 -17.69
CA PRO A 193 2.72 2.32 -19.02
C PRO A 193 3.83 1.29 -19.30
N SER A 194 4.35 0.63 -18.24
CA SER A 194 5.35 -0.45 -18.39
C SER A 194 4.74 -1.79 -18.82
N LEU A 195 3.41 -1.90 -18.82
CA LEU A 195 2.72 -3.12 -19.18
C LEU A 195 2.48 -3.17 -20.68
N SER A 196 3.10 -4.13 -21.38
CA SER A 196 2.92 -4.26 -22.81
C SER A 196 1.47 -4.66 -23.18
N PRO A 197 1.01 -4.33 -24.41
CA PRO A 197 -0.33 -4.72 -24.87
C PRO A 197 -0.56 -6.23 -24.79
N GLU A 198 0.45 -7.04 -25.12
CA GLU A 198 0.37 -8.51 -25.09
C GLU A 198 0.14 -9.01 -23.67
N ILE A 199 0.81 -8.43 -22.69
CA ILE A 199 0.63 -8.78 -21.27
C ILE A 199 -0.77 -8.37 -20.80
N LYS A 200 -1.27 -7.19 -21.20
CA LYS A 200 -2.65 -6.77 -20.89
C LYS A 200 -3.67 -7.76 -21.43
N THR A 201 -3.60 -8.08 -22.71
CA THR A 201 -4.50 -9.04 -23.36
C THR A 201 -4.42 -10.42 -22.67
N ARG A 202 -3.22 -10.87 -22.30
CA ARG A 202 -3.05 -12.12 -21.55
C ARG A 202 -3.79 -12.09 -20.22
N TYR A 203 -3.64 -11.04 -19.43
CA TYR A 203 -4.35 -10.91 -18.15
C TYR A 203 -5.86 -10.83 -18.34
N GLU A 204 -6.34 -10.07 -19.33
CA GLU A 204 -7.76 -9.96 -19.67
C GLU A 204 -8.36 -11.32 -20.06
N SER A 205 -7.61 -12.18 -20.74
CA SER A 205 -8.05 -13.52 -21.13
C SER A 205 -7.97 -14.57 -20.00
N MET A 206 -7.18 -14.31 -18.94
CA MET A 206 -7.01 -15.27 -17.83
C MET A 206 -8.17 -15.27 -16.84
N TYR A 207 -8.94 -14.21 -16.79
CA TYR A 207 -9.99 -14.03 -15.80
C TYR A 207 -11.36 -13.91 -16.48
N SER A 208 -12.40 -14.38 -15.81
CA SER A 208 -13.79 -14.25 -16.23
C SER A 208 -14.70 -13.95 -15.02
N GLY A 209 -15.93 -13.54 -15.26
CA GLY A 209 -16.92 -13.28 -14.21
C GLY A 209 -16.43 -12.27 -13.18
N VAL A 210 -16.63 -12.57 -11.90
CA VAL A 210 -16.25 -11.69 -10.78
C VAL A 210 -14.75 -11.44 -10.67
N PHE A 211 -13.91 -12.43 -11.02
CA PHE A 211 -12.46 -12.25 -10.98
C PHE A 211 -11.98 -11.26 -12.04
N TYR A 212 -12.61 -11.23 -13.22
CA TYR A 212 -12.34 -10.21 -14.22
C TYR A 212 -12.72 -8.83 -13.68
N GLN A 213 -13.90 -8.69 -13.08
CA GLN A 213 -14.34 -7.42 -12.51
C GLN A 213 -13.41 -6.92 -11.39
N ARG A 214 -13.00 -7.81 -10.47
CA ARG A 214 -12.12 -7.45 -9.36
C ARG A 214 -10.67 -7.19 -9.79
N TYR A 215 -10.08 -8.10 -10.56
CA TYR A 215 -8.64 -8.07 -10.82
C TYR A 215 -8.27 -7.29 -12.09
N ILE A 216 -9.18 -7.24 -13.10
CA ILE A 216 -8.93 -6.52 -14.34
C ILE A 216 -9.54 -5.13 -14.31
N LEU A 217 -10.83 -5.01 -13.98
CA LEU A 217 -11.50 -3.72 -13.89
C LEU A 217 -11.23 -3.01 -12.55
N GLY A 218 -10.84 -3.75 -11.52
CA GLY A 218 -10.56 -3.19 -10.21
C GLY A 218 -11.82 -2.83 -9.41
N GLU A 219 -12.95 -3.48 -9.68
CA GLU A 219 -14.23 -3.16 -9.09
C GLU A 219 -14.53 -3.98 -7.82
N TRP A 220 -15.18 -3.35 -6.84
CA TRP A 220 -15.69 -4.02 -5.64
C TRP A 220 -17.00 -4.75 -6.00
N ARG A 221 -16.92 -6.05 -6.30
CA ARG A 221 -18.05 -6.86 -6.77
C ARG A 221 -18.27 -8.14 -5.96
N VAL A 222 -19.54 -8.55 -5.83
CA VAL A 222 -19.92 -9.86 -5.25
C VAL A 222 -19.56 -10.95 -6.25
N ALA A 223 -19.07 -12.10 -5.75
CA ALA A 223 -19.00 -13.31 -6.55
C ALA A 223 -20.44 -13.77 -6.86
N GLU A 224 -20.88 -13.64 -8.10
CA GLU A 224 -22.15 -14.22 -8.54
C GLU A 224 -22.04 -15.75 -8.45
N GLY A 225 -22.94 -16.41 -7.72
CA GLY A 225 -23.07 -17.87 -7.71
C GLY A 225 -22.85 -18.58 -6.37
N LEU A 226 -22.67 -17.87 -5.25
CA LEU A 226 -22.75 -18.46 -3.92
C LEU A 226 -24.08 -18.06 -3.26
N VAL A 227 -25.21 -18.51 -3.86
CA VAL A 227 -26.45 -18.69 -3.11
C VAL A 227 -26.30 -20.04 -2.43
N TYR A 228 -25.97 -20.05 -1.16
CA TYR A 228 -26.20 -21.23 -0.32
C TYR A 228 -27.72 -21.28 -0.13
N GLU A 229 -28.37 -22.27 -0.74
CA GLU A 229 -29.69 -22.73 -0.34
C GLU A 229 -29.63 -23.38 1.04
#